data_b423ce43107c5a66b17c6d7fcb8c7cbc
#
_entry.id   b423ce43107c5a66b17c6d7fcb8c7cbc
#
_cell.length_a   1.000
_cell.length_b   1.000
_cell.length_c   1.000
_cell.angle_alpha   90.00
_cell.angle_beta   90.00
_cell.angle_gamma   90.00
#
_symmetry.space_group_name_H-M   'P 1'
#
loop_
_entity.id
_entity.type
_entity.pdbx_description
1 polymer ?
#
loop_
_entity_poly.entity_id
_entity_poly.type
_entity_poly.pdbx_seq_one_letter_code
_entity_poly.pdbx_strand_id
1 'polypeptide(L)'
;TSLNELQSSKNALRILIDLAIKEALSGKAKASRVIFFLDELPVLGHLQHLPILLNLGAGYRAYAVIGCQNISQLNAYGKDEAGMILSGMRTHIVFAANDNDTAEYFSARSGKKQRLITSVGLDRKPFNTLSDQPTITTHELLHGLSTGEAYCFAQDGSIKYIHFLKGN
;
A
#
# COMPACT_ATOMS: atom_id res chain seq x y z
N THR A 1 25.85 -18.86 10.00
CA THR A 1 24.92 -18.05 10.84
C THR A 1 23.78 -18.96 11.25
N SER A 2 23.58 -19.19 12.54
CA SER A 2 22.50 -20.04 13.02
C SER A 2 21.15 -19.31 12.88
N LEU A 3 20.04 -20.06 12.73
CA LEU A 3 18.69 -19.48 12.68
C LEU A 3 18.39 -18.61 13.91
N ASN A 4 18.92 -18.98 15.08
CA ASN A 4 18.78 -18.23 16.33
C ASN A 4 19.48 -16.87 16.29
N GLU A 5 20.66 -16.77 15.69
CA GLU A 5 21.40 -15.52 15.52
C GLU A 5 20.65 -14.58 14.57
N LEU A 6 20.08 -15.13 13.50
CA LEU A 6 19.29 -14.35 12.54
C LEU A 6 18.04 -13.78 13.20
N GLN A 7 17.35 -14.58 14.02
CA GLN A 7 16.14 -14.14 14.74
C GLN A 7 16.46 -13.08 15.80
N SER A 8 17.56 -13.25 16.53
CA SER A 8 18.03 -12.26 17.52
C SER A 8 18.39 -10.93 16.87
N SER A 9 19.07 -10.97 15.73
CA SER A 9 19.43 -9.76 14.96
C SER A 9 18.20 -9.02 14.44
N LYS A 10 17.17 -9.75 13.94
CA LYS A 10 15.89 -9.15 13.51
C LYS A 10 15.17 -8.46 14.67
N ASN A 11 15.11 -9.10 15.85
CA ASN A 11 14.48 -8.52 17.01
C ASN A 11 15.19 -7.25 17.48
N ALA A 12 16.52 -7.26 17.50
CA ALA A 12 17.30 -6.07 17.85
C ALA A 12 17.05 -4.92 16.85
N LEU A 13 17.08 -5.22 15.54
CA LEU A 13 16.81 -4.24 14.50
C LEU A 13 15.39 -3.65 14.62
N ARG A 14 14.38 -4.49 14.87
CA ARG A 14 13.01 -4.06 15.09
C ARG A 14 12.91 -3.07 16.25
N ILE A 15 13.53 -3.40 17.40
CA ILE A 15 13.52 -2.52 18.59
C ILE A 15 14.20 -1.20 18.28
N LEU A 16 15.34 -1.22 17.60
CA LEU A 16 16.07 0.01 17.24
C LEU A 16 15.25 0.91 16.31
N ILE A 17 14.59 0.33 15.29
CA ILE A 17 13.72 1.10 14.39
C ILE A 17 12.52 1.67 15.15
N ASP A 18 11.88 0.89 16.00
CA ASP A 18 10.71 1.33 16.76
C ASP A 18 11.09 2.46 17.76
N LEU A 19 12.25 2.37 18.40
CA LEU A 19 12.80 3.44 19.24
C LEU A 19 13.13 4.70 18.42
N ALA A 20 13.69 4.54 17.23
CA ALA A 20 13.98 5.68 16.35
C ALA A 20 12.68 6.38 15.92
N ILE A 21 11.62 5.63 15.59
CA ILE A 21 10.29 6.18 15.29
C ILE A 21 9.75 6.95 16.51
N LYS A 22 9.80 6.34 17.68
CA LYS A 22 9.38 6.98 18.95
C LYS A 22 10.11 8.29 19.20
N GLU A 23 11.43 8.31 19.01
CA GLU A 23 12.22 9.54 19.20
C GLU A 23 11.88 10.61 18.15
N ALA A 24 11.68 10.23 16.88
CA ALA A 24 11.22 11.16 15.85
C ALA A 24 9.86 11.80 16.21
N LEU A 25 8.97 11.06 16.88
CA LEU A 25 7.66 11.52 17.33
C LEU A 25 7.73 12.30 18.66
N SER A 26 8.87 12.33 19.36
CA SER A 26 9.03 13.09 20.61
C SER A 26 8.99 14.62 20.42
N GLY A 27 9.15 15.06 19.18
CA GLY A 27 9.19 16.49 18.83
C GLY A 27 10.51 17.21 19.13
N LYS A 28 11.50 16.51 19.67
CA LYS A 28 12.83 17.10 19.96
C LYS A 28 13.59 17.45 18.69
N ALA A 29 13.36 16.71 17.59
CA ALA A 29 14.04 16.89 16.31
C ALA A 29 13.28 17.78 15.31
N LYS A 30 12.44 18.71 15.76
CA LYS A 30 11.56 19.55 14.91
C LYS A 30 12.29 20.36 13.82
N ALA A 31 13.58 20.57 13.95
CA ALA A 31 14.37 21.31 12.97
C ALA A 31 14.63 20.53 11.66
N SER A 32 14.64 19.22 11.70
CA SER A 32 14.97 18.35 10.56
C SER A 32 13.79 17.47 10.14
N ARG A 33 13.74 17.09 8.87
CA ARG A 33 12.84 16.03 8.38
C ARG A 33 13.48 14.67 8.60
N VAL A 34 12.69 13.72 9.05
CA VAL A 34 13.11 12.31 9.16
C VAL A 34 12.23 11.48 8.23
N ILE A 35 12.83 10.65 7.41
CA ILE A 35 12.12 9.73 6.51
C ILE A 35 12.63 8.32 6.80
N PHE A 36 11.73 7.44 7.17
CA PHE A 36 11.99 6.01 7.35
C PHE A 36 11.71 5.29 6.02
N PHE A 37 12.71 4.59 5.49
CA PHE A 37 12.53 3.70 4.34
C PHE A 37 12.50 2.26 4.83
N LEU A 38 11.33 1.65 4.79
CA LEU A 38 11.04 0.29 5.26
C LEU A 38 10.63 -0.56 4.06
N ASP A 39 11.62 -0.96 3.26
CA ASP A 39 11.42 -1.61 1.95
C ASP A 39 10.67 -2.95 2.05
N GLU A 40 10.89 -3.72 3.11
CA GLU A 40 10.18 -4.97 3.36
C GLU A 40 9.65 -4.96 4.80
N LEU A 41 8.59 -4.21 5.03
CA LEU A 41 8.00 -4.05 6.38
C LEU A 41 7.69 -5.39 7.07
N PRO A 42 7.14 -6.42 6.39
CA PRO A 42 6.80 -7.67 7.04
C PRO A 42 7.99 -8.40 7.66
N VAL A 43 9.20 -8.21 7.11
CA VAL A 43 10.42 -8.82 7.66
C VAL A 43 10.79 -8.28 9.03
N LEU A 44 10.44 -7.02 9.32
CA LEU A 44 10.69 -6.37 10.60
C LEU A 44 9.72 -6.85 11.69
N GLY A 45 8.56 -7.38 11.29
CA GLY A 45 7.49 -7.74 12.21
C GLY A 45 6.75 -6.49 12.75
N HIS A 46 6.10 -6.63 13.89
CA HIS A 46 5.25 -5.58 14.46
C HIS A 46 6.08 -4.42 15.05
N LEU A 47 5.94 -3.23 14.47
CA LEU A 47 6.49 -1.95 14.96
C LEU A 47 5.38 -1.19 15.68
N GLN A 48 5.49 -1.05 17.00
CA GLN A 48 4.44 -0.47 17.85
C GLN A 48 4.12 0.99 17.51
N HIS A 49 5.11 1.77 17.09
CA HIS A 49 4.93 3.20 16.82
C HIS A 49 4.65 3.51 15.34
N LEU A 50 4.65 2.51 14.46
CA LEU A 50 4.42 2.71 13.03
C LEU A 50 3.03 3.28 12.71
N PRO A 51 1.90 2.76 13.28
CA PRO A 51 0.59 3.34 13.03
C PRO A 51 0.50 4.81 13.46
N ILE A 52 1.17 5.17 14.54
CA ILE A 52 1.23 6.56 15.04
C ILE A 52 2.05 7.43 14.08
N LEU A 53 3.19 6.94 13.60
CA LEU A 53 4.02 7.65 12.63
C LEU A 53 3.24 7.98 11.36
N LEU A 54 2.51 7.02 10.81
CA LEU A 54 1.77 7.19 9.56
C LEU A 54 0.62 8.18 9.68
N ASN A 55 -0.04 8.22 10.85
CA ASN A 55 -1.20 9.09 11.06
C ASN A 55 -0.83 10.49 11.58
N LEU A 56 0.19 10.61 12.42
CA LEU A 56 0.54 11.85 13.10
C LEU A 56 1.93 12.40 12.74
N GLY A 57 2.78 11.60 12.08
CA GLY A 57 4.19 11.92 11.85
C GLY A 57 4.42 13.24 11.09
N ALA A 58 3.50 13.63 10.19
CA ALA A 58 3.60 14.88 9.45
C ALA A 58 3.71 16.11 10.38
N GLY A 59 3.00 16.11 11.52
CA GLY A 59 3.10 17.15 12.55
C GLY A 59 4.47 17.21 13.24
N TYR A 60 5.19 16.13 13.22
CA TYR A 60 6.55 15.99 13.77
C TYR A 60 7.63 16.04 12.68
N ARG A 61 7.25 16.28 11.41
CA ARG A 61 8.14 16.25 10.23
C ARG A 61 8.80 14.87 10.04
N ALA A 62 8.13 13.81 10.52
CA ALA A 62 8.53 12.42 10.39
C ALA A 62 7.61 11.72 9.37
N TYR A 63 8.21 10.98 8.44
CA TYR A 63 7.52 10.35 7.32
C TYR A 63 8.02 8.92 7.16
N ALA A 64 7.25 8.08 6.47
CA ALA A 64 7.70 6.74 6.10
C ALA A 64 7.38 6.44 4.63
N VAL A 65 8.26 5.68 4.01
CA VAL A 65 8.05 4.96 2.75
C VAL A 65 8.11 3.48 3.10
N ILE A 66 7.06 2.74 2.77
CA ILE A 66 6.88 1.35 3.19
C ILE A 66 6.72 0.49 1.95
N GLY A 67 7.47 -0.60 1.86
CA GLY A 67 7.27 -1.67 0.90
C GLY A 67 6.63 -2.89 1.56
N CYS A 68 5.70 -3.52 0.85
CA CYS A 68 5.17 -4.84 1.14
C CYS A 68 4.72 -5.51 -0.16
N GLN A 69 4.72 -6.83 -0.19
CA GLN A 69 4.36 -7.58 -1.40
C GLN A 69 2.86 -7.66 -1.60
N ASN A 70 2.09 -7.69 -0.51
CA ASN A 70 0.63 -7.68 -0.51
C ASN A 70 0.09 -7.11 0.80
N ILE A 71 -1.18 -6.71 0.80
CA ILE A 71 -1.81 -6.12 2.00
C ILE A 71 -2.06 -7.14 3.11
N SER A 72 -2.20 -8.42 2.79
CA SER A 72 -2.44 -9.47 3.79
C SER A 72 -1.24 -9.64 4.74
N GLN A 73 -0.05 -9.26 4.32
CA GLN A 73 1.14 -9.25 5.19
C GLN A 73 1.00 -8.28 6.37
N LEU A 74 0.14 -7.26 6.26
CA LEU A 74 -0.16 -6.33 7.36
C LEU A 74 -1.02 -6.98 8.45
N ASN A 75 -1.60 -8.15 8.19
CA ASN A 75 -2.38 -8.90 9.20
C ASN A 75 -1.56 -9.27 10.45
N ALA A 76 -0.23 -9.27 10.35
CA ALA A 76 0.66 -9.42 11.51
C ALA A 76 0.48 -8.31 12.57
N TYR A 77 -0.10 -7.17 12.18
CA TYR A 77 -0.47 -6.07 13.08
C TYR A 77 -1.87 -6.24 13.71
N GLY A 78 -2.64 -7.24 13.28
CA GLY A 78 -4.07 -7.34 13.60
C GLY A 78 -4.91 -6.44 12.70
N LYS A 79 -6.22 -6.74 12.62
CA LYS A 79 -7.13 -6.11 11.66
C LYS A 79 -7.24 -4.58 11.84
N ASP A 80 -7.32 -4.13 13.07
CA ASP A 80 -7.53 -2.71 13.38
C ASP A 80 -6.28 -1.88 13.06
N GLU A 81 -5.10 -2.34 13.49
CA GLU A 81 -3.84 -1.64 13.19
C GLU A 81 -3.46 -1.72 11.70
N ALA A 82 -3.72 -2.83 11.03
CA ALA A 82 -3.56 -2.93 9.57
C ALA A 82 -4.43 -1.89 8.85
N GLY A 83 -5.66 -1.70 9.28
CA GLY A 83 -6.54 -0.63 8.81
C GLY A 83 -5.97 0.76 9.07
N MET A 84 -5.41 1.01 10.24
CA MET A 84 -4.75 2.28 10.58
C MET A 84 -3.50 2.53 9.72
N ILE A 85 -2.72 1.50 9.42
CA ILE A 85 -1.55 1.59 8.53
C ILE A 85 -2.01 1.95 7.12
N LEU A 86 -2.97 1.22 6.55
CA LEU A 86 -3.49 1.46 5.20
C LEU A 86 -4.13 2.85 5.04
N SER A 87 -4.88 3.31 6.04
CA SER A 87 -5.52 4.63 6.02
C SER A 87 -4.55 5.78 6.28
N GLY A 88 -3.51 5.55 7.08
CA GLY A 88 -2.47 6.53 7.38
C GLY A 88 -1.52 6.79 6.21
N MET A 89 -1.39 5.84 5.30
CA MET A 89 -0.63 6.02 4.06
C MET A 89 -1.42 6.89 3.07
N ARG A 90 -0.89 8.06 2.75
CA ARG A 90 -1.57 9.06 1.89
C ARG A 90 -1.41 8.79 0.41
N THR A 91 -0.36 8.08 0.04
CA THR A 91 -0.05 7.72 -1.35
C THR A 91 0.28 6.25 -1.41
N HIS A 92 -0.34 5.54 -2.36
CA HIS A 92 -0.04 4.15 -2.62
C HIS A 92 0.45 4.00 -4.05
N ILE A 93 1.59 3.34 -4.23
CA ILE A 93 2.10 2.94 -5.54
C ILE A 93 1.89 1.44 -5.65
N VAL A 94 1.03 1.04 -6.56
CA VAL A 94 0.57 -0.34 -6.71
C VAL A 94 1.08 -0.89 -8.03
N PHE A 95 2.03 -1.80 -7.95
CA PHE A 95 2.50 -2.61 -9.07
C PHE A 95 1.52 -3.74 -9.36
N ALA A 96 1.84 -4.63 -10.30
CA ALA A 96 1.04 -5.82 -10.53
C ALA A 96 0.84 -6.58 -9.20
N ALA A 97 -0.42 -6.75 -8.79
CA ALA A 97 -0.76 -7.48 -7.58
C ALA A 97 -0.54 -8.97 -7.81
N ASN A 98 -0.05 -9.67 -6.81
CA ASN A 98 0.18 -11.11 -6.85
C ASN A 98 -0.90 -11.91 -6.09
N ASP A 99 -1.91 -11.22 -5.52
CA ASP A 99 -3.01 -11.82 -4.78
C ASP A 99 -4.33 -11.04 -4.98
N ASN A 100 -5.44 -11.73 -4.77
CA ASN A 100 -6.77 -11.17 -4.97
C ASN A 100 -7.13 -10.10 -3.95
N ASP A 101 -6.76 -10.26 -2.68
CA ASP A 101 -7.13 -9.33 -1.60
C ASP A 101 -6.56 -7.94 -1.89
N THR A 102 -5.30 -7.88 -2.33
CA THR A 102 -4.66 -6.63 -2.74
C THR A 102 -5.36 -6.02 -3.96
N ALA A 103 -5.64 -6.84 -4.98
CA ALA A 103 -6.31 -6.36 -6.19
C ALA A 103 -7.73 -5.86 -5.91
N GLU A 104 -8.51 -6.57 -5.08
CA GLU A 104 -9.86 -6.17 -4.70
C GLU A 104 -9.87 -4.88 -3.88
N TYR A 105 -8.96 -4.74 -2.92
CA TYR A 105 -8.82 -3.53 -2.11
C TYR A 105 -8.58 -2.29 -2.97
N PHE A 106 -7.61 -2.33 -3.87
CA PHE A 106 -7.29 -1.18 -4.72
C PHE A 106 -8.28 -0.97 -5.86
N SER A 107 -8.90 -2.02 -6.38
CA SER A 107 -10.02 -1.92 -7.33
C SER A 107 -11.21 -1.19 -6.70
N ALA A 108 -11.63 -1.58 -5.50
CA ALA A 108 -12.70 -0.89 -4.77
C ALA A 108 -12.36 0.58 -4.49
N ARG A 109 -11.11 0.87 -4.15
CA ARG A 109 -10.60 2.22 -3.86
C ARG A 109 -10.47 3.09 -5.13
N SER A 110 -10.46 2.50 -6.33
CA SER A 110 -10.36 3.24 -7.59
C SER A 110 -11.62 4.04 -7.94
N GLY A 111 -12.70 3.89 -7.17
CA GLY A 111 -13.99 4.47 -7.51
C GLY A 111 -14.69 3.71 -8.63
N LYS A 112 -15.84 4.22 -9.04
CA LYS A 112 -16.66 3.59 -10.08
C LYS A 112 -16.83 4.51 -11.28
N LYS A 113 -16.89 3.91 -12.46
CA LYS A 113 -17.28 4.57 -13.71
C LYS A 113 -18.39 3.78 -14.40
N GLN A 114 -19.29 4.48 -15.06
CA GLN A 114 -20.31 3.84 -15.89
C GLN A 114 -19.69 3.33 -17.18
N ARG A 115 -19.90 2.06 -17.46
CA ARG A 115 -19.52 1.44 -18.74
C ARG A 115 -20.77 0.91 -19.43
N LEU A 116 -20.84 1.11 -20.73
CA LEU A 116 -21.86 0.50 -21.57
C LEU A 116 -21.48 -0.95 -21.82
N ILE A 117 -22.29 -1.87 -21.31
CA ILE A 117 -22.11 -3.31 -21.53
C ILE A 117 -23.14 -3.75 -22.55
N THR A 118 -22.69 -4.32 -23.65
CA THR A 118 -23.56 -4.98 -24.63
C THR A 118 -23.71 -6.43 -24.23
N SER A 119 -24.91 -6.83 -23.88
CA SER A 119 -25.27 -8.22 -23.56
C SER A 119 -26.21 -8.77 -24.63
N VAL A 120 -26.20 -10.07 -24.82
CA VAL A 120 -27.11 -10.76 -25.76
C VAL A 120 -28.22 -11.41 -24.93
N GLY A 121 -29.46 -11.03 -25.18
CA GLY A 121 -30.64 -11.61 -24.54
C GLY A 121 -30.91 -13.06 -25.00
N LEU A 122 -31.85 -13.71 -24.34
CA LEU A 122 -32.30 -15.08 -24.73
C LEU A 122 -32.85 -15.16 -26.16
N ASP A 123 -33.35 -14.05 -26.69
CA ASP A 123 -33.82 -13.86 -28.03
C ASP A 123 -32.69 -13.57 -29.05
N ARG A 124 -31.43 -13.68 -28.62
CA ARG A 124 -30.21 -13.38 -29.40
C ARG A 124 -30.09 -11.95 -29.89
N LYS A 125 -30.90 -11.01 -29.36
CA LYS A 125 -30.76 -9.58 -29.68
C LYS A 125 -29.81 -8.91 -28.74
N PRO A 126 -28.86 -8.08 -29.24
CA PRO A 126 -27.98 -7.30 -28.38
C PRO A 126 -28.79 -6.19 -27.71
N PHE A 127 -28.57 -6.01 -26.42
CA PHE A 127 -29.06 -4.85 -25.67
C PHE A 127 -27.91 -4.23 -24.86
N ASN A 128 -27.98 -2.92 -24.70
CA ASN A 128 -26.98 -2.15 -23.98
C ASN A 128 -27.49 -1.82 -22.58
N THR A 129 -26.69 -2.11 -21.58
CA THR A 129 -26.96 -1.76 -20.19
C THR A 129 -25.82 -0.91 -19.64
N LEU A 130 -26.13 0.16 -18.96
CA LEU A 130 -25.15 0.92 -18.17
C LEU A 130 -24.87 0.14 -16.89
N SER A 131 -23.63 -0.17 -16.65
CA SER A 131 -23.19 -0.85 -15.42
C SER A 131 -22.09 -0.05 -14.75
N ASP A 132 -22.23 0.12 -13.43
CA ASP A 132 -21.19 0.71 -12.59
C ASP A 132 -20.06 -0.30 -12.40
N GLN A 133 -18.90 0.01 -12.97
CA GLN A 133 -17.71 -0.81 -12.90
C GLN A 133 -16.60 -0.05 -12.17
N PRO A 134 -15.71 -0.73 -11.43
CA PRO A 134 -14.52 -0.07 -10.88
C PRO A 134 -13.75 0.66 -11.98
N THR A 135 -13.15 1.79 -11.63
CA THR A 135 -12.31 2.54 -12.59
C THR A 135 -11.12 1.71 -13.03
N ILE A 136 -10.50 0.99 -12.08
CA ILE A 136 -9.47 -0.01 -12.32
C ILE A 136 -10.01 -1.34 -11.81
N THR A 137 -10.06 -2.35 -12.67
CA THR A 137 -10.59 -3.67 -12.32
C THR A 137 -9.54 -4.51 -11.58
N THR A 138 -9.98 -5.54 -10.85
CA THR A 138 -9.08 -6.53 -10.25
C THR A 138 -8.23 -7.21 -11.31
N HIS A 139 -8.79 -7.49 -12.49
CA HIS A 139 -8.07 -8.09 -13.60
C HIS A 139 -6.94 -7.19 -14.11
N GLU A 140 -7.17 -5.88 -14.23
CA GLU A 140 -6.12 -4.91 -14.62
C GLU A 140 -4.98 -4.87 -13.59
N LEU A 141 -5.29 -4.96 -12.29
CA LEU A 141 -4.29 -4.98 -11.23
C LEU A 141 -3.50 -6.28 -11.18
N LEU A 142 -4.13 -7.44 -11.48
CA LEU A 142 -3.47 -8.74 -11.45
C LEU A 142 -2.66 -9.03 -12.73
N HIS A 143 -3.15 -8.57 -13.87
CA HIS A 143 -2.64 -9.04 -15.18
C HIS A 143 -2.39 -7.92 -16.19
N GLY A 144 -2.81 -6.69 -15.91
CA GLY A 144 -2.75 -5.58 -16.86
C GLY A 144 -1.47 -4.73 -16.75
N LEU A 145 -0.63 -4.95 -15.74
CA LEU A 145 0.59 -4.17 -15.52
C LEU A 145 1.83 -4.99 -15.86
N SER A 146 2.71 -4.40 -16.66
CA SER A 146 4.03 -4.95 -16.98
C SER A 146 5.08 -4.53 -15.94
N THR A 147 6.28 -5.12 -16.04
CA THR A 147 7.40 -4.73 -15.18
C THR A 147 7.72 -3.25 -15.32
N GLY A 148 7.75 -2.53 -14.21
CA GLY A 148 7.99 -1.08 -14.17
C GLY A 148 6.72 -0.23 -14.31
N GLU A 149 5.56 -0.83 -14.47
CA GLU A 149 4.27 -0.14 -14.51
C GLU A 149 3.56 -0.20 -13.17
N ALA A 150 2.89 0.87 -12.79
CA ALA A 150 2.16 0.97 -11.53
C ALA A 150 1.00 1.97 -11.61
N TYR A 151 0.03 1.82 -10.72
CA TYR A 151 -0.94 2.85 -10.42
C TYR A 151 -0.55 3.60 -9.14
N CYS A 152 -0.57 4.92 -9.18
CA CYS A 152 -0.39 5.79 -8.02
C CYS A 152 -1.75 6.33 -7.57
N PHE A 153 -2.18 5.91 -6.41
CA PHE A 153 -3.37 6.44 -5.72
C PHE A 153 -2.91 7.57 -4.81
N ALA A 154 -3.18 8.80 -5.18
CA ALA A 154 -2.74 9.97 -4.41
C ALA A 154 -3.77 10.37 -3.34
N GLN A 155 -3.32 11.19 -2.39
CA GLN A 155 -4.15 11.67 -1.28
C GLN A 155 -5.37 12.49 -1.73
N ASP A 156 -5.25 13.22 -2.83
CA ASP A 156 -6.32 14.04 -3.42
C ASP A 156 -7.40 13.22 -4.15
N GLY A 157 -7.31 11.89 -4.11
CA GLY A 157 -8.19 10.96 -4.80
C GLY A 157 -7.83 10.76 -6.27
N SER A 158 -6.82 11.44 -6.79
CA SER A 158 -6.37 11.22 -8.16
C SER A 158 -5.66 9.88 -8.30
N ILE A 159 -5.85 9.23 -9.45
CA ILE A 159 -5.17 8.00 -9.79
C ILE A 159 -4.37 8.25 -11.06
N LYS A 160 -3.09 7.93 -11.02
CA LYS A 160 -2.18 8.11 -12.15
C LYS A 160 -1.54 6.78 -12.50
N TYR A 161 -1.51 6.48 -13.78
CA TYR A 161 -0.67 5.41 -14.31
C TYR A 161 0.77 5.90 -14.40
N ILE A 162 1.71 5.12 -13.92
CA ILE A 162 3.14 5.45 -13.85
C ILE A 162 3.93 4.36 -14.56
N HIS A 163 4.90 4.79 -15.35
CA HIS A 163 5.90 3.91 -15.96
C HIS A 163 7.29 4.32 -15.47
N PHE A 164 7.95 3.42 -14.74
CA PHE A 164 9.31 3.60 -14.30
C PHE A 164 10.26 3.17 -15.41
N LEU A 165 11.01 4.12 -15.95
CA LEU A 165 12.06 3.81 -16.92
C LEU A 165 13.19 3.07 -16.21
N LYS A 166 13.69 1.97 -16.83
CA LYS A 166 14.96 1.39 -16.37
C LYS A 166 16.05 2.45 -16.54
N GLY A 167 16.69 2.83 -15.44
CA GLY A 167 17.93 3.60 -15.53
C GLY A 167 18.98 2.80 -16.32
N ASN A 168 19.62 3.45 -17.27
CA ASN A 168 20.76 2.89 -17.98
C ASN A 168 21.94 2.76 -17.03
#